data_6cede9f2fa0cde947418383c03c571c8
#
_entry.id   6cede9f2fa0cde947418383c03c571c8
#
_cell.length_a   1.000
_cell.length_b   1.000
_cell.length_c   1.000
_cell.angle_alpha   90.00
_cell.angle_beta   90.00
_cell.angle_gamma   90.00
#
_symmetry.space_group_name_H-M   'P 1'
#
loop_
_entity.id
_entity.type
_entity.pdbx_description
1 polymer ?
#
loop_
_entity_poly.entity_id
_entity_poly.type
_entity_poly.pdbx_seq_one_letter_code
_entity_poly.pdbx_strand_id
1 'polypeptide(L)'
;RKVNKSDVVAKTLTSVNKLVGYVSVAIIIILLAVSIFLISNTVTMGITVRREEIAIMKYIGAKDGFVRAPFVFEGLLIGLVGAIIPLVMLYFMYDKAVAYIMTRFSLLNNIIDFLPVMQVYKTLLPVGIALGVGIGFVGSFFTVRKHLKV
;
A
#
# COMPACT_ATOMS: atom_id res chain seq x y z
N ARG A 1 -48.40 -2.16 2.66
CA ARG A 1 -47.55 -2.39 3.88
C ARG A 1 -46.21 -3.11 3.64
N LYS A 2 -46.07 -3.89 2.54
CA LYS A 2 -44.79 -4.58 2.21
C LYS A 2 -43.74 -3.67 1.55
N VAL A 3 -44.11 -2.61 0.87
CA VAL A 3 -43.21 -1.70 0.18
C VAL A 3 -42.37 -0.86 1.16
N ASN A 4 -42.95 -0.46 2.30
CA ASN A 4 -42.25 0.32 3.31
C ASN A 4 -41.10 -0.43 4.03
N LYS A 5 -41.20 -1.76 4.15
CA LYS A 5 -40.09 -2.55 4.76
C LYS A 5 -38.88 -2.66 3.86
N SER A 6 -39.11 -2.80 2.55
CA SER A 6 -38.03 -2.87 1.56
C SER A 6 -37.25 -1.55 1.45
N ASP A 7 -37.95 -0.42 1.53
CA ASP A 7 -37.33 0.91 1.49
C ASP A 7 -36.50 1.22 2.76
N VAL A 8 -36.99 0.80 3.90
CA VAL A 8 -36.23 0.94 5.18
C VAL A 8 -34.98 0.06 5.16
N VAL A 9 -35.09 -1.18 4.72
CA VAL A 9 -33.96 -2.09 4.59
C VAL A 9 -32.92 -1.55 3.58
N ALA A 10 -33.38 -1.09 2.41
CA ALA A 10 -32.50 -0.51 1.41
C ALA A 10 -31.77 0.74 1.92
N LYS A 11 -32.48 1.65 2.61
CA LYS A 11 -31.88 2.84 3.22
C LYS A 11 -30.88 2.49 4.34
N THR A 12 -31.20 1.51 5.17
CA THR A 12 -30.29 1.04 6.22
C THR A 12 -29.03 0.42 5.63
N LEU A 13 -29.15 -0.44 4.62
CA LEU A 13 -28.00 -1.03 3.92
C LEU A 13 -27.12 0.03 3.27
N THR A 14 -27.73 1.04 2.63
CA THR A 14 -27.00 2.15 2.02
C THR A 14 -26.25 2.98 3.07
N SER A 15 -26.87 3.22 4.22
CA SER A 15 -26.26 3.97 5.33
C SER A 15 -25.09 3.20 5.95
N VAL A 16 -25.26 1.91 6.18
CA VAL A 16 -24.17 1.03 6.66
C VAL A 16 -23.02 0.98 5.67
N ASN A 17 -23.32 0.85 4.38
CA ASN A 17 -22.29 0.81 3.35
C ASN A 17 -21.50 2.13 3.26
N LYS A 18 -22.16 3.27 3.38
CA LYS A 18 -21.51 4.58 3.46
C LYS A 18 -20.62 4.70 4.71
N LEU A 19 -21.13 4.26 5.85
CA LEU A 19 -20.37 4.31 7.10
C LEU A 19 -19.11 3.42 7.03
N VAL A 20 -19.23 2.22 6.51
CA VAL A 20 -18.08 1.34 6.23
C VAL A 20 -17.10 2.00 5.27
N GLY A 21 -17.60 2.67 4.24
CA GLY A 21 -16.77 3.42 3.30
C GLY A 21 -15.97 4.53 3.98
N TYR A 22 -16.59 5.35 4.81
CA TYR A 22 -15.89 6.42 5.54
C TYR A 22 -14.86 5.88 6.53
N VAL A 23 -15.19 4.84 7.27
CA VAL A 23 -14.25 4.17 8.19
C VAL A 23 -13.06 3.59 7.44
N SER A 24 -13.30 2.94 6.30
CA SER A 24 -12.24 2.38 5.46
C SER A 24 -11.29 3.46 4.93
N VAL A 25 -11.83 4.57 4.44
CA VAL A 25 -11.03 5.70 3.96
C VAL A 25 -10.20 6.30 5.11
N ALA A 26 -10.78 6.47 6.28
CA ALA A 26 -10.06 6.97 7.45
C ALA A 26 -8.88 6.05 7.83
N ILE A 27 -9.10 4.74 7.85
CA ILE A 27 -8.06 3.75 8.14
C ILE A 27 -6.95 3.82 7.08
N ILE A 28 -7.30 3.92 5.80
CA ILE A 28 -6.32 4.02 4.70
C ILE A 28 -5.45 5.27 4.88
N ILE A 29 -6.04 6.42 5.19
CA ILE A 29 -5.31 7.67 5.41
C ILE A 29 -4.34 7.54 6.59
N ILE A 30 -4.77 6.94 7.70
CA ILE A 30 -3.92 6.71 8.87
C ILE A 30 -2.75 5.79 8.51
N LEU A 31 -3.01 4.68 7.82
CA LEU A 31 -1.97 3.75 7.40
C LEU A 31 -0.97 4.39 6.43
N LEU A 32 -1.44 5.23 5.50
CA LEU A 32 -0.57 6.00 4.62
C LEU A 32 0.34 6.96 5.40
N ALA A 33 -0.23 7.70 6.36
CA ALA A 33 0.53 8.61 7.19
C ALA A 33 1.61 7.88 8.01
N VAL A 34 1.28 6.76 8.62
CA VAL A 34 2.21 5.91 9.36
C VAL A 34 3.31 5.36 8.44
N SER A 35 2.96 4.89 7.24
CA SER A 35 3.92 4.37 6.26
C SER A 35 4.92 5.44 5.83
N ILE A 36 4.45 6.64 5.49
CA ILE A 36 5.31 7.78 5.14
C ILE A 36 6.23 8.14 6.31
N PHE A 37 5.70 8.15 7.53
CA PHE A 37 6.49 8.44 8.74
C PHE A 37 7.59 7.41 8.97
N LEU A 38 7.30 6.11 8.83
CA LEU A 38 8.29 5.04 8.98
C LEU A 38 9.37 5.11 7.90
N ILE A 39 8.99 5.32 6.64
CA ILE A 39 9.94 5.48 5.54
C ILE A 39 10.82 6.71 5.78
N SER A 40 10.23 7.80 6.22
CA SER A 40 10.98 9.03 6.57
C SER A 40 12.01 8.78 7.67
N ASN A 41 11.65 8.05 8.71
CA ASN A 41 12.59 7.70 9.78
C ASN A 41 13.74 6.84 9.27
N THR A 42 13.45 5.82 8.47
CA THR A 42 14.46 4.92 7.90
C THR A 42 15.44 5.69 7.01
N VAL A 43 14.94 6.51 6.11
CA VAL A 43 15.75 7.34 5.21
C VAL A 43 16.58 8.37 6.00
N THR A 44 16.00 9.00 7.02
CA THR A 44 16.73 9.94 7.89
C THR A 44 17.90 9.26 8.60
N MET A 45 17.67 8.03 9.09
CA MET A 45 18.72 7.24 9.73
C MET A 45 19.85 6.91 8.75
N GLY A 46 19.51 6.51 7.52
CA GLY A 46 20.46 6.27 6.43
C GLY A 46 21.31 7.51 6.11
N ILE A 47 20.71 8.68 6.04
CA ILE A 47 21.40 9.96 5.83
C ILE A 47 22.34 10.26 6.99
N THR A 48 21.90 10.03 8.23
CA THR A 48 22.68 10.34 9.43
C THR A 48 23.92 9.45 9.52
N VAL A 49 23.80 8.17 9.24
CA VAL A 49 24.92 7.21 9.27
C VAL A 49 25.96 7.53 8.19
N ARG A 50 25.54 8.02 7.02
CA ARG A 50 26.42 8.36 5.89
C ARG A 50 26.75 9.85 5.79
N ARG A 51 26.59 10.59 6.88
CA ARG A 51 26.76 12.05 6.88
C ARG A 51 28.16 12.51 6.46
N GLU A 52 29.20 11.77 6.84
CA GLU A 52 30.58 12.06 6.46
C GLU A 52 30.82 11.85 4.95
N GLU A 53 30.31 10.77 4.39
CA GLU A 53 30.40 10.48 2.95
C GLU A 53 29.68 11.58 2.13
N ILE A 54 28.49 12.01 2.59
CA ILE A 54 27.73 13.10 1.99
C ILE A 54 28.50 14.41 2.03
N ALA A 55 29.17 14.71 3.15
CA ALA A 55 30.00 15.92 3.28
C ALA A 55 31.17 15.88 2.28
N ILE A 56 31.88 14.78 2.16
CA ILE A 56 32.96 14.61 1.19
C ILE A 56 32.46 14.80 -0.24
N MET A 57 31.33 14.19 -0.61
CA MET A 57 30.74 14.36 -1.95
C MET A 57 30.43 15.83 -2.25
N LYS A 58 29.92 16.58 -1.28
CA LYS A 58 29.65 18.02 -1.43
C LYS A 58 30.93 18.84 -1.55
N TYR A 59 31.98 18.49 -0.82
CA TYR A 59 33.28 19.18 -0.91
C TYR A 59 33.94 19.04 -2.28
N ILE A 60 33.81 17.90 -2.94
CA ILE A 60 34.30 17.68 -4.31
C ILE A 60 33.37 18.20 -5.41
N GLY A 61 32.26 18.90 -5.03
CA GLY A 61 31.36 19.56 -5.97
C GLY A 61 30.24 18.70 -6.57
N ALA A 62 29.89 17.58 -5.92
CA ALA A 62 28.77 16.75 -6.37
C ALA A 62 27.44 17.52 -6.34
N LYS A 63 26.65 17.37 -7.41
CA LYS A 63 25.30 17.96 -7.49
C LYS A 63 24.38 17.36 -6.45
N ASP A 64 23.50 18.18 -5.86
CA ASP A 64 22.51 17.75 -4.86
C ASP A 64 21.67 16.56 -5.31
N GLY A 65 21.32 16.47 -6.58
CA GLY A 65 20.57 15.35 -7.15
C GLY A 65 21.33 14.02 -7.08
N PHE A 66 22.63 14.04 -7.30
CA PHE A 66 23.48 12.86 -7.21
C PHE A 66 23.61 12.34 -5.77
N VAL A 67 23.71 13.25 -4.82
CA VAL A 67 23.77 12.92 -3.38
C VAL A 67 22.43 12.38 -2.87
N ARG A 68 21.33 12.85 -3.42
CA ARG A 68 19.96 12.43 -3.02
C ARG A 68 19.52 11.12 -3.63
N ALA A 69 20.00 10.80 -4.82
CA ALA A 69 19.56 9.64 -5.61
C ALA A 69 19.58 8.30 -4.83
N PRO A 70 20.64 7.91 -4.10
CA PRO A 70 20.69 6.64 -3.40
C PRO A 70 19.61 6.53 -2.31
N PHE A 71 19.31 7.61 -1.60
CA PHE A 71 18.30 7.61 -0.52
C PHE A 71 16.88 7.55 -1.06
N VAL A 72 16.60 8.19 -2.20
CA VAL A 72 15.32 8.07 -2.88
C VAL A 72 15.13 6.65 -3.41
N PHE A 73 16.19 6.05 -3.94
CA PHE A 73 16.17 4.68 -4.42
C PHE A 73 15.96 3.67 -3.28
N GLU A 74 16.58 3.90 -2.12
CA GLU A 74 16.36 3.09 -0.91
C GLU A 74 14.89 3.13 -0.47
N GLY A 75 14.28 4.31 -0.41
CA GLY A 75 12.86 4.43 -0.07
C GLY A 75 11.92 3.78 -1.10
N LEU A 76 12.29 3.84 -2.38
CA LEU A 76 11.56 3.15 -3.44
C LEU A 76 11.65 1.63 -3.29
N LEU A 77 12.81 1.09 -2.95
CA LEU A 77 13.01 -0.34 -2.67
C LEU A 77 12.19 -0.79 -1.46
N ILE A 78 12.19 -0.02 -0.38
CA ILE A 78 11.38 -0.30 0.81
C ILE A 78 9.90 -0.37 0.44
N GLY A 79 9.40 0.59 -0.33
CA GLY A 79 8.02 0.62 -0.80
C GLY A 79 7.67 -0.57 -1.71
N LEU A 80 8.58 -0.96 -2.58
CA LEU A 80 8.41 -2.09 -3.48
C LEU A 80 8.38 -3.43 -2.73
N VAL A 81 9.32 -3.66 -1.82
CA VAL A 81 9.35 -4.87 -0.97
C VAL A 81 8.11 -4.92 -0.09
N GLY A 82 7.71 -3.78 0.51
CA GLY A 82 6.51 -3.65 1.31
C GLY A 82 5.21 -3.94 0.55
N ALA A 83 5.18 -3.74 -0.77
CA ALA A 83 4.05 -4.09 -1.62
C ALA A 83 4.06 -5.57 -2.05
N ILE A 84 5.22 -6.12 -2.37
CA ILE A 84 5.35 -7.50 -2.87
C ILE A 84 4.96 -8.51 -1.80
N ILE A 85 5.41 -8.35 -0.56
CA ILE A 85 5.16 -9.31 0.52
C ILE A 85 3.66 -9.54 0.76
N PRO A 86 2.81 -8.51 0.97
CA PRO A 86 1.38 -8.69 1.13
C PRO A 86 0.70 -9.27 -0.11
N LEU A 87 1.14 -8.89 -1.31
CA LEU A 87 0.57 -9.40 -2.55
C LEU A 87 0.81 -10.92 -2.71
N VAL A 88 2.02 -11.38 -2.38
CA VAL A 88 2.34 -12.81 -2.40
C VAL A 88 1.54 -13.57 -1.33
N MET A 89 1.45 -13.03 -0.11
CA MET A 89 0.63 -13.64 0.95
C MET A 89 -0.84 -13.74 0.55
N LEU A 90 -1.38 -12.68 -0.05
CA LEU A 90 -2.77 -12.62 -0.51
C LEU A 90 -3.06 -13.65 -1.60
N TYR A 91 -2.11 -13.87 -2.51
CA TYR A 91 -2.21 -14.91 -3.53
C TYR A 91 -2.35 -16.30 -2.90
N PHE A 92 -1.46 -16.67 -1.99
CA PHE A 92 -1.52 -17.97 -1.32
C PHE A 92 -2.75 -18.15 -0.42
N MET A 93 -3.15 -17.09 0.29
CA MET A 93 -4.36 -17.13 1.13
C MET A 93 -5.63 -17.28 0.30
N TYR A 94 -5.73 -16.54 -0.80
CA TYR A 94 -6.91 -16.59 -1.67
C TYR A 94 -7.05 -17.96 -2.33
N ASP A 95 -5.97 -18.51 -2.86
CA ASP A 95 -5.95 -19.84 -3.48
C ASP A 95 -6.38 -20.94 -2.49
N LYS A 96 -5.83 -20.94 -1.28
CA LYS A 96 -6.21 -21.87 -0.22
C LYS A 96 -7.65 -21.66 0.26
N ALA A 97 -8.10 -20.43 0.40
CA ALA A 97 -9.45 -20.12 0.84
C ALA A 97 -10.49 -20.61 -0.17
N VAL A 98 -10.27 -20.35 -1.45
CA VAL A 98 -11.16 -20.82 -2.52
C VAL A 98 -11.18 -22.34 -2.58
N ALA A 99 -10.02 -22.99 -2.52
CA ALA A 99 -9.92 -24.45 -2.51
C ALA A 99 -10.65 -25.06 -1.29
N TYR A 100 -10.51 -24.48 -0.10
CA TYR A 100 -11.19 -24.94 1.11
C TYR A 100 -12.71 -24.77 1.02
N ILE A 101 -13.19 -23.65 0.50
CA ILE A 101 -14.63 -23.39 0.33
C ILE A 101 -15.22 -24.32 -0.71
N MET A 102 -14.56 -24.54 -1.84
CA MET A 102 -15.02 -25.46 -2.88
C MET A 102 -15.11 -26.92 -2.40
N THR A 103 -14.18 -27.36 -1.53
CA THR A 103 -14.20 -28.73 -1.00
C THR A 103 -15.25 -28.94 0.10
N ARG A 104 -15.52 -27.92 0.93
CA ARG A 104 -16.47 -28.03 2.04
C ARG A 104 -17.91 -27.74 1.64
N PHE A 105 -18.14 -26.90 0.65
CA PHE A 105 -19.46 -26.45 0.25
C PHE A 105 -19.71 -26.70 -1.25
N SER A 106 -19.66 -27.99 -1.63
CA SER A 106 -19.94 -28.38 -3.03
C SER A 106 -21.33 -27.94 -3.55
N LEU A 107 -22.26 -27.63 -2.65
CA LEU A 107 -23.59 -27.08 -2.99
C LEU A 107 -23.55 -25.61 -3.42
N LEU A 108 -22.49 -24.87 -3.09
CA LEU A 108 -22.36 -23.44 -3.47
C LEU A 108 -21.73 -23.26 -4.85
N ASN A 109 -21.17 -24.31 -5.46
CA ASN A 109 -20.59 -24.26 -6.80
C ASN A 109 -21.58 -23.81 -7.89
N ASN A 110 -22.89 -23.99 -7.65
CA ASN A 110 -23.94 -23.60 -8.61
C ASN A 110 -24.53 -22.21 -8.36
N ILE A 111 -24.16 -21.54 -7.26
CA ILE A 111 -24.80 -20.28 -6.83
C ILE A 111 -23.82 -19.11 -6.80
N ILE A 112 -22.53 -19.37 -6.62
CA ILE A 112 -21.53 -18.32 -6.51
C ILE A 112 -20.46 -18.52 -7.59
N ASP A 113 -20.51 -17.69 -8.63
CA ASP A 113 -19.39 -17.52 -9.57
C ASP A 113 -18.22 -16.85 -8.81
N PHE A 114 -17.30 -17.66 -8.27
CA PHE A 114 -16.05 -17.14 -7.74
C PHE A 114 -15.25 -16.56 -8.90
N LEU A 115 -14.98 -15.27 -8.85
CA LEU A 115 -14.05 -14.61 -9.76
C LEU A 115 -12.71 -15.38 -9.74
N PRO A 116 -12.20 -15.82 -10.89
CA PRO A 116 -10.92 -16.54 -10.92
C PRO A 116 -9.81 -15.70 -10.31
N VAL A 117 -8.99 -16.32 -9.47
CA VAL A 117 -7.84 -15.69 -8.76
C VAL A 117 -7.04 -14.80 -9.70
N MET A 118 -6.84 -15.27 -10.93
CA MET A 118 -6.08 -14.57 -11.96
C MET A 118 -6.69 -13.22 -12.36
N GLN A 119 -8.01 -13.11 -12.37
CA GLN A 119 -8.70 -11.87 -12.78
C GLN A 119 -8.61 -10.80 -11.69
N VAL A 120 -8.77 -11.18 -10.43
CA VAL A 120 -8.59 -10.29 -9.27
C VAL A 120 -7.14 -9.85 -9.17
N TYR A 121 -6.21 -10.79 -9.36
CA TYR A 121 -4.78 -10.54 -9.24
C TYR A 121 -4.22 -9.65 -10.35
N LYS A 122 -4.74 -9.75 -11.58
CA LYS A 122 -4.41 -8.86 -12.69
C LYS A 122 -4.65 -7.38 -12.38
N THR A 123 -5.68 -7.09 -11.60
CA THR A 123 -5.98 -5.70 -11.19
C THR A 123 -5.24 -5.32 -9.91
N LEU A 124 -5.15 -6.23 -8.96
CA LEU A 124 -4.57 -5.97 -7.65
C LEU A 124 -3.04 -5.78 -7.71
N LEU A 125 -2.36 -6.52 -8.56
CA LEU A 125 -0.90 -6.50 -8.69
C LEU A 125 -0.38 -5.13 -9.17
N PRO A 126 -0.85 -4.56 -10.30
CA PRO A 126 -0.35 -3.27 -10.77
C PRO A 126 -0.73 -2.14 -9.81
N VAL A 127 -1.92 -2.17 -9.23
CA VAL A 127 -2.37 -1.16 -8.25
C VAL A 127 -1.55 -1.24 -6.97
N GLY A 128 -1.31 -2.43 -6.44
CA GLY A 128 -0.51 -2.63 -5.23
C GLY A 128 0.95 -2.19 -5.41
N ILE A 129 1.57 -2.53 -6.53
CA ILE A 129 2.94 -2.10 -6.83
C ILE A 129 3.00 -0.58 -7.03
N ALA A 130 2.06 0.00 -7.77
CA ALA A 130 2.02 1.44 -8.00
C ALA A 130 1.86 2.23 -6.69
N LEU A 131 1.02 1.75 -5.78
CA LEU A 131 0.85 2.34 -4.45
C LEU A 131 2.12 2.19 -3.60
N GLY A 132 2.73 1.01 -3.53
CA GLY A 132 3.94 0.77 -2.76
C GLY A 132 5.12 1.62 -3.23
N VAL A 133 5.37 1.63 -4.52
CA VAL A 133 6.41 2.47 -5.15
C VAL A 133 6.10 3.96 -4.96
N GLY A 134 4.83 4.37 -5.15
CA GLY A 134 4.39 5.74 -4.97
C GLY A 134 4.61 6.25 -3.55
N ILE A 135 4.22 5.47 -2.54
CA ILE A 135 4.40 5.82 -1.12
C ILE A 135 5.89 5.87 -0.76
N GLY A 136 6.68 4.88 -1.22
CA GLY A 136 8.12 4.82 -1.02
C GLY A 136 8.84 6.02 -1.63
N PHE A 137 8.49 6.37 -2.88
CA PHE A 137 9.05 7.53 -3.57
C PHE A 137 8.68 8.84 -2.88
N VAL A 138 7.41 9.06 -2.58
CA VAL A 138 6.93 10.29 -1.93
C VAL A 138 7.55 10.44 -0.55
N GLY A 139 7.54 9.40 0.27
CA GLY A 139 8.10 9.43 1.63
C GLY A 139 9.59 9.76 1.63
N SER A 140 10.37 9.10 0.78
CA SER A 140 11.81 9.33 0.68
C SER A 140 12.14 10.70 0.07
N PHE A 141 11.43 11.11 -0.99
CA PHE A 141 11.68 12.37 -1.67
C PHE A 141 11.46 13.58 -0.74
N PHE A 142 10.35 13.59 0.01
CA PHE A 142 10.10 14.66 0.99
C PHE A 142 11.13 14.67 2.11
N THR A 143 11.51 13.51 2.61
CA THR A 143 12.49 13.38 3.70
C THR A 143 13.87 13.86 3.26
N VAL A 144 14.35 13.41 2.12
CA VAL A 144 15.63 13.81 1.55
C VAL A 144 15.67 15.31 1.29
N ARG A 145 14.59 15.87 0.74
CA ARG A 145 14.49 17.31 0.49
C ARG A 145 14.52 18.13 1.76
N LYS A 146 13.94 17.62 2.86
CA LYS A 146 13.92 18.30 4.15
C LYS A 146 15.25 18.24 4.89
N HIS A 147 15.94 17.10 4.86
CA HIS A 147 17.15 16.85 5.66
C HIS A 147 18.46 17.17 4.93
N LEU A 148 18.47 17.18 3.61
CA LEU A 148 19.64 17.57 2.80
C LEU A 148 19.65 19.08 2.39
N LYS A 149 18.73 19.88 2.91
CA LYS A 149 18.83 21.33 2.87
C LYS A 149 19.75 21.80 4.00
N VAL A 150 21.03 21.65 3.81
CA VAL A 150 22.08 22.34 4.57
C VAL A 150 23.05 22.93 3.57
#